data_32204279529e642eed512de84001fa66
#
_entry.id   32204279529e642eed512de84001fa66
#
_cell.length_a   1.000
_cell.length_b   1.000
_cell.length_c   1.000
_cell.angle_alpha   90.00
_cell.angle_beta   90.00
_cell.angle_gamma   90.00
#
_symmetry.space_group_name_H-M   'P 1'
#
loop_
_entity.id
_entity.type
_entity.pdbx_description
1 polymer ?
#
loop_
_entity_poly.entity_id
_entity_poly.type
_entity_poly.pdbx_seq_one_letter_code
_entity_poly.pdbx_strand_id
1 'polypeptide(L)'
;MENNLLKEIQNHWQQLREMTYDFLEAIKESDLDNKLPFPESQSLGYQFWCMVGAQESNIPLITKGKWEGFACSLDSEDKVTKEIIVTHMKEADKRLLGALQKVELLQKFGDGSTPLMNYMVLVEHESHHQGQIINFIYAHNLPMPKSWKDKWALTRN
;
A
#
# COMPACT_ATOMS: atom_id res chain seq x y z
N MET A 1 -2.95 19.30 20.01
CA MET A 1 -1.76 18.60 19.49
C MET A 1 -2.14 17.33 18.71
N GLU A 2 -3.00 16.44 19.22
CA GLU A 2 -3.40 15.20 18.55
C GLU A 2 -4.09 15.39 17.19
N ASN A 3 -4.99 16.36 17.07
CA ASN A 3 -5.66 16.66 15.78
C ASN A 3 -4.66 17.04 14.67
N ASN A 4 -3.50 17.61 15.03
CA ASN A 4 -2.49 17.99 14.06
C ASN A 4 -1.69 16.76 13.60
N LEU A 5 -1.35 15.86 14.52
CA LEU A 5 -0.64 14.62 14.19
C LEU A 5 -1.47 13.69 13.30
N LEU A 6 -2.75 13.51 13.63
CA LEU A 6 -3.66 12.70 12.81
C LEU A 6 -3.76 13.25 11.38
N LYS A 7 -3.86 14.57 11.24
CA LYS A 7 -3.91 15.21 9.92
C LYS A 7 -2.62 14.98 9.13
N GLU A 8 -1.45 15.08 9.75
CA GLU A 8 -0.18 14.80 9.09
C GLU A 8 -0.07 13.33 8.66
N ILE A 9 -0.51 12.39 9.51
CA ILE A 9 -0.57 10.96 9.17
C ILE A 9 -1.48 10.72 7.94
N GLN A 10 -2.67 11.32 7.93
CA GLN A 10 -3.61 11.20 6.82
C GLN A 10 -3.04 11.77 5.52
N ASN A 11 -2.45 12.97 5.59
CA ASN A 11 -1.81 13.60 4.44
C ASN A 11 -0.64 12.75 3.90
N HIS A 12 0.18 12.20 4.79
CA HIS A 12 1.31 11.35 4.42
C HIS A 12 0.84 10.07 3.73
N TRP A 13 -0.18 9.39 4.29
CA TRP A 13 -0.76 8.19 3.67
C TRP A 13 -1.32 8.50 2.28
N GLN A 14 -2.08 9.58 2.16
CA GLN A 14 -2.66 9.98 0.89
C GLN A 14 -1.58 10.23 -0.17
N GLN A 15 -0.51 10.97 0.15
CA GLN A 15 0.59 11.21 -0.78
C GLN A 15 1.26 9.91 -1.22
N LEU A 16 1.49 8.97 -0.29
CA LEU A 16 2.11 7.68 -0.59
C LEU A 16 1.21 6.83 -1.50
N ARG A 17 -0.08 6.80 -1.21
CA ARG A 17 -1.08 6.04 -1.95
C ARG A 17 -1.36 6.63 -3.34
N GLU A 18 -1.39 7.93 -3.48
CA GLU A 18 -1.55 8.61 -4.78
C GLU A 18 -0.44 8.22 -5.76
N MET A 19 0.79 8.03 -5.29
CA MET A 19 1.87 7.51 -6.13
C MET A 19 1.54 6.11 -6.68
N THR A 20 0.97 5.23 -5.87
CA THR A 20 0.53 3.89 -6.32
C THR A 20 -0.57 3.99 -7.37
N TYR A 21 -1.53 4.90 -7.20
CA TYR A 21 -2.57 5.16 -8.20
C TYR A 21 -2.00 5.72 -9.50
N ASP A 22 -1.07 6.66 -9.44
CA ASP A 22 -0.39 7.20 -10.64
C ASP A 22 0.29 6.10 -11.45
N PHE A 23 0.90 5.13 -10.76
CA PHE A 23 1.54 4.01 -11.45
C PHE A 23 0.49 3.05 -12.06
N LEU A 24 -0.56 2.69 -11.33
CA LEU A 24 -1.65 1.87 -11.85
C LEU A 24 -2.33 2.53 -13.07
N GLU A 25 -2.49 3.83 -13.07
CA GLU A 25 -3.03 4.56 -14.22
C GLU A 25 -2.11 4.46 -15.45
N ALA A 26 -0.80 4.57 -15.23
CA ALA A 26 0.20 4.64 -16.30
C ALA A 26 0.45 3.30 -17.01
N ILE A 27 0.25 2.14 -16.37
CA ILE A 27 0.50 0.81 -16.93
C ILE A 27 -0.71 0.26 -17.70
N LYS A 28 -0.46 -0.76 -18.54
CA LYS A 28 -1.53 -1.52 -19.21
C LYS A 28 -2.05 -2.63 -18.31
N GLU A 29 -3.26 -3.12 -18.60
CA GLU A 29 -3.85 -4.27 -17.91
C GLU A 29 -2.95 -5.52 -17.98
N SER A 30 -2.39 -5.79 -19.16
CA SER A 30 -1.50 -6.93 -19.39
C SER A 30 -0.18 -6.86 -18.60
N ASP A 31 0.21 -5.67 -18.12
CA ASP A 31 1.45 -5.53 -17.35
C ASP A 31 1.34 -6.14 -15.95
N LEU A 32 0.12 -6.36 -15.45
CA LEU A 32 -0.12 -7.03 -14.16
C LEU A 32 0.44 -8.46 -14.12
N ASP A 33 0.56 -9.13 -15.26
CA ASP A 33 1.09 -10.50 -15.37
C ASP A 33 2.62 -10.54 -15.43
N ASN A 34 3.30 -9.41 -15.60
CA ASN A 34 4.76 -9.35 -15.68
C ASN A 34 5.43 -9.92 -14.43
N LYS A 35 6.50 -10.69 -14.64
CA LYS A 35 7.39 -11.23 -13.59
C LYS A 35 8.81 -10.78 -13.83
N LEU A 36 9.59 -10.69 -12.77
CA LEU A 36 11.03 -10.47 -12.88
C LEU A 36 11.76 -11.74 -13.39
N PRO A 37 12.96 -11.64 -13.98
CA PRO A 37 13.63 -12.74 -14.64
C PRO A 37 14.31 -13.73 -13.68
N PHE A 38 13.59 -14.18 -12.65
CA PHE A 38 14.01 -15.24 -11.74
C PHE A 38 12.81 -16.09 -11.31
N PRO A 39 13.00 -17.40 -11.03
CA PRO A 39 11.91 -18.36 -10.84
C PRO A 39 10.92 -18.03 -9.72
N GLU A 40 11.40 -17.44 -8.62
CA GLU A 40 10.62 -17.13 -7.43
C GLU A 40 9.83 -15.82 -7.56
N SER A 41 9.98 -15.10 -8.68
CA SER A 41 9.28 -13.84 -8.87
C SER A 41 7.77 -14.03 -8.88
N GLN A 42 7.10 -13.31 -8.01
CA GLN A 42 5.66 -13.08 -8.11
C GLN A 42 5.37 -12.06 -9.23
N SER A 43 4.11 -11.99 -9.68
CA SER A 43 3.70 -11.03 -10.70
C SER A 43 3.63 -9.59 -10.16
N LEU A 44 3.58 -8.62 -11.07
CA LEU A 44 3.31 -7.23 -10.71
C LEU A 44 1.94 -7.09 -10.03
N GLY A 45 0.93 -7.81 -10.51
CA GLY A 45 -0.40 -7.85 -9.88
C GLY A 45 -0.38 -8.36 -8.44
N TYR A 46 0.49 -9.32 -8.14
CA TYR A 46 0.69 -9.80 -6.76
C TYR A 46 1.18 -8.69 -5.82
N GLN A 47 1.97 -7.73 -6.30
CA GLN A 47 2.43 -6.62 -5.46
C GLN A 47 1.23 -5.82 -4.95
N PHE A 48 0.28 -5.52 -5.82
CA PHE A 48 -0.94 -4.80 -5.43
C PHE A 48 -1.86 -5.64 -4.55
N TRP A 49 -2.00 -6.93 -4.83
CA TRP A 49 -2.73 -7.86 -3.96
C TRP A 49 -2.17 -7.85 -2.54
N CYS A 50 -0.85 -7.93 -2.40
CA CYS A 50 -0.18 -7.89 -1.10
C CYS A 50 -0.38 -6.54 -0.39
N MET A 51 -0.32 -5.42 -1.15
CA MET A 51 -0.55 -4.07 -0.59
C MET A 51 -1.98 -3.92 -0.05
N VAL A 52 -3.00 -4.37 -0.79
CA VAL A 52 -4.40 -4.36 -0.34
C VAL A 52 -4.57 -5.22 0.91
N GLY A 53 -4.13 -6.47 0.85
CA GLY A 53 -4.28 -7.41 1.95
C GLY A 53 -3.55 -6.98 3.22
N ALA A 54 -2.33 -6.45 3.09
CA ALA A 54 -1.59 -5.93 4.24
C ALA A 54 -2.31 -4.74 4.88
N GLN A 55 -2.83 -3.82 4.10
CA GLN A 55 -3.58 -2.69 4.63
C GLN A 55 -4.83 -3.14 5.38
N GLU A 56 -5.62 -4.05 4.80
CA GLU A 56 -6.82 -4.58 5.42
C GLU A 56 -6.51 -5.35 6.71
N SER A 57 -5.46 -6.18 6.69
CA SER A 57 -5.02 -6.98 7.83
C SER A 57 -4.40 -6.15 8.96
N ASN A 58 -3.86 -4.97 8.66
CA ASN A 58 -3.31 -4.06 9.68
C ASN A 58 -4.38 -3.25 10.43
N ILE A 59 -5.62 -3.16 9.95
CA ILE A 59 -6.69 -2.42 10.65
C ILE A 59 -6.94 -2.99 12.06
N PRO A 60 -7.05 -4.30 12.30
CA PRO A 60 -7.14 -4.86 13.66
C PRO A 60 -5.91 -4.58 14.52
N LEU A 61 -4.70 -4.57 13.96
CA LEU A 61 -3.50 -4.17 14.69
C LEU A 61 -3.56 -2.73 15.15
N ILE A 62 -4.00 -1.80 14.28
CA ILE A 62 -4.13 -0.37 14.58
C ILE A 62 -5.22 -0.14 15.63
N THR A 63 -6.34 -0.87 15.55
CA THR A 63 -7.51 -0.60 16.40
C THR A 63 -7.53 -1.38 17.71
N LYS A 64 -6.93 -2.58 17.75
CA LYS A 64 -7.01 -3.52 18.86
C LYS A 64 -5.65 -4.02 19.36
N GLY A 65 -4.55 -3.69 18.67
CA GLY A 65 -3.22 -4.24 18.95
C GLY A 65 -3.14 -5.76 18.71
N LYS A 66 -3.98 -6.30 17.81
CA LYS A 66 -4.08 -7.74 17.60
C LYS A 66 -4.01 -8.10 16.12
N TRP A 67 -3.10 -9.01 15.77
CA TRP A 67 -3.07 -9.65 14.46
C TRP A 67 -4.17 -10.73 14.36
N GLU A 68 -5.06 -10.59 13.38
CA GLU A 68 -6.18 -11.52 13.14
C GLU A 68 -5.96 -12.43 11.92
N GLY A 69 -4.76 -12.41 11.33
CA GLY A 69 -4.40 -13.14 10.12
C GLY A 69 -4.39 -12.25 8.88
N PHE A 70 -3.74 -12.75 7.82
CA PHE A 70 -3.75 -12.07 6.52
C PHE A 70 -5.07 -12.36 5.80
N ALA A 71 -5.70 -11.33 5.30
CA ALA A 71 -6.91 -11.41 4.49
C ALA A 71 -6.86 -10.31 3.41
N CYS A 72 -7.29 -10.65 2.22
CA CYS A 72 -7.32 -9.72 1.10
C CYS A 72 -8.68 -9.78 0.40
N SER A 73 -9.35 -8.65 0.31
CA SER A 73 -10.66 -8.58 -0.34
C SER A 73 -10.62 -8.91 -1.83
N LEU A 74 -9.45 -8.78 -2.49
CA LEU A 74 -9.26 -9.19 -3.89
C LEU A 74 -9.39 -10.71 -4.09
N ASP A 75 -9.29 -11.53 -3.04
CA ASP A 75 -9.47 -12.99 -3.14
C ASP A 75 -10.91 -13.40 -3.49
N SER A 76 -11.87 -12.49 -3.36
CA SER A 76 -13.27 -12.73 -3.75
C SER A 76 -13.57 -12.42 -5.22
N GLU A 77 -12.61 -11.90 -5.96
CA GLU A 77 -12.78 -11.48 -7.35
C GLU A 77 -12.44 -12.60 -8.33
N ASP A 78 -13.32 -12.89 -9.27
CA ASP A 78 -13.09 -13.88 -10.33
C ASP A 78 -11.93 -13.47 -11.26
N LYS A 79 -11.76 -12.15 -11.46
CA LYS A 79 -10.70 -11.57 -12.26
C LYS A 79 -10.25 -10.24 -11.66
N VAL A 80 -8.97 -10.15 -11.33
CA VAL A 80 -8.37 -8.93 -10.79
C VAL A 80 -7.92 -8.02 -11.95
N THR A 81 -8.54 -6.84 -12.04
CA THR A 81 -8.20 -5.78 -13.01
C THR A 81 -7.64 -4.57 -12.29
N LYS A 82 -7.01 -3.64 -13.04
CA LYS A 82 -6.52 -2.37 -12.46
C LYS A 82 -7.64 -1.58 -11.77
N GLU A 83 -8.81 -1.53 -12.38
CA GLU A 83 -9.99 -0.85 -11.83
C GLU A 83 -10.45 -1.50 -10.52
N ILE A 84 -10.49 -2.82 -10.46
CA ILE A 84 -10.81 -3.59 -9.26
C ILE A 84 -9.77 -3.33 -8.17
N ILE A 85 -8.47 -3.38 -8.49
CA ILE A 85 -7.39 -3.05 -7.54
C ILE A 85 -7.59 -1.66 -6.96
N VAL A 86 -7.79 -0.64 -7.80
CA VAL A 86 -8.01 0.75 -7.37
C VAL A 86 -9.26 0.86 -6.47
N THR A 87 -10.33 0.17 -6.80
CA THR A 87 -11.57 0.18 -6.01
C THR A 87 -11.32 -0.39 -4.61
N HIS A 88 -10.69 -1.57 -4.51
CA HIS A 88 -10.38 -2.19 -3.22
C HIS A 88 -9.38 -1.36 -2.40
N MET A 89 -8.37 -0.77 -3.04
CA MET A 89 -7.45 0.16 -2.36
C MET A 89 -8.17 1.37 -1.78
N LYS A 90 -9.07 2.00 -2.54
CA LYS A 90 -9.84 3.16 -2.05
C LYS A 90 -10.75 2.82 -0.87
N GLU A 91 -11.39 1.65 -0.89
CA GLU A 91 -12.18 1.18 0.25
C GLU A 91 -11.30 0.87 1.47
N ALA A 92 -10.13 0.26 1.26
CA ALA A 92 -9.16 0.02 2.32
C ALA A 92 -8.61 1.34 2.90
N ASP A 93 -8.32 2.35 2.06
CA ASP A 93 -7.92 3.70 2.49
C ASP A 93 -8.98 4.35 3.38
N LYS A 94 -10.23 4.30 2.97
CA LYS A 94 -11.35 4.83 3.74
C LYS A 94 -11.49 4.15 5.11
N ARG A 95 -11.35 2.81 5.14
CA ARG A 95 -11.39 2.03 6.38
C ARG A 95 -10.21 2.36 7.29
N LEU A 96 -8.99 2.46 6.75
CA LEU A 96 -7.78 2.83 7.49
C LEU A 96 -7.92 4.23 8.13
N LEU A 97 -8.30 5.23 7.33
CA LEU A 97 -8.46 6.60 7.82
C LEU A 97 -9.56 6.70 8.88
N GLY A 98 -10.67 5.97 8.67
CA GLY A 98 -11.75 5.88 9.66
C GLY A 98 -11.34 5.15 10.96
N ALA A 99 -10.43 4.18 10.88
CA ALA A 99 -9.86 3.50 12.04
C ALA A 99 -8.93 4.42 12.85
N LEU A 100 -8.04 5.13 12.16
CA LEU A 100 -7.11 6.10 12.78
C LEU A 100 -7.82 7.26 13.50
N GLN A 101 -9.02 7.65 13.03
CA GLN A 101 -9.83 8.68 13.69
C GLN A 101 -10.45 8.22 15.02
N LYS A 102 -10.52 6.91 15.28
CA LYS A 102 -11.22 6.33 16.42
C LYS A 102 -10.29 5.85 17.53
N VAL A 103 -8.98 5.98 17.35
CA VAL A 103 -7.97 5.49 18.28
C VAL A 103 -7.11 6.62 18.82
N GLU A 104 -6.63 6.47 20.05
CA GLU A 104 -5.54 7.29 20.58
C GLU A 104 -4.21 6.79 20.02
N LEU A 105 -3.56 7.58 19.16
CA LEU A 105 -2.40 7.16 18.37
C LEU A 105 -1.21 6.65 19.21
N LEU A 106 -1.04 7.16 20.42
CA LEU A 106 0.07 6.84 21.31
C LEU A 106 -0.33 5.92 22.48
N GLN A 107 -1.59 5.48 22.55
CA GLN A 107 -2.03 4.52 23.55
C GLN A 107 -1.32 3.18 23.34
N LYS A 108 -0.71 2.63 24.40
CA LYS A 108 -0.05 1.34 24.36
C LYS A 108 -1.05 0.19 24.45
N PHE A 109 -0.87 -0.79 23.59
CA PHE A 109 -1.49 -2.11 23.72
C PHE A 109 -0.73 -3.00 24.70
N GLY A 110 -1.26 -4.20 24.98
CA GLY A 110 -0.68 -5.14 25.93
C GLY A 110 0.72 -5.66 25.55
N ASP A 111 1.07 -5.65 24.26
CA ASP A 111 2.38 -5.99 23.73
C ASP A 111 3.36 -4.82 23.68
N GLY A 112 2.92 -3.63 24.11
CA GLY A 112 3.71 -2.40 24.11
C GLY A 112 3.69 -1.62 22.79
N SER A 113 3.09 -2.17 21.72
CA SER A 113 2.88 -1.43 20.47
C SER A 113 1.84 -0.31 20.62
N THR A 114 1.77 0.59 19.64
CA THR A 114 0.77 1.67 19.60
C THR A 114 0.11 1.71 18.21
N PRO A 115 -1.09 2.30 18.07
CA PRO A 115 -1.70 2.55 16.77
C PRO A 115 -0.75 3.25 15.78
N LEU A 116 0.02 4.23 16.26
CA LEU A 116 1.01 4.92 15.43
C LEU A 116 2.13 3.99 14.94
N MET A 117 2.68 3.13 15.81
CA MET A 117 3.71 2.16 15.40
C MET A 117 3.16 1.18 14.36
N ASN A 118 1.95 0.67 14.56
CA ASN A 118 1.32 -0.25 13.62
C ASN A 118 1.00 0.42 12.27
N TYR A 119 0.63 1.71 12.28
CA TYR A 119 0.53 2.51 11.06
C TYR A 119 1.88 2.67 10.35
N MET A 120 2.97 2.92 11.08
CA MET A 120 4.30 3.05 10.48
C MET A 120 4.76 1.74 9.80
N VAL A 121 4.47 0.58 10.39
CA VAL A 121 4.72 -0.72 9.74
C VAL A 121 3.98 -0.83 8.40
N LEU A 122 2.76 -0.34 8.33
CA LEU A 122 2.00 -0.32 7.07
C LEU A 122 2.63 0.62 6.02
N VAL A 123 3.13 1.79 6.44
CA VAL A 123 3.88 2.72 5.56
C VAL A 123 5.16 2.07 5.03
N GLU A 124 5.90 1.37 5.88
CA GLU A 124 7.09 0.62 5.49
C GLU A 124 6.75 -0.46 4.46
N HIS A 125 5.66 -1.19 4.66
CA HIS A 125 5.19 -2.22 3.74
C HIS A 125 4.80 -1.64 2.36
N GLU A 126 4.06 -0.53 2.34
CA GLU A 126 3.71 0.17 1.10
C GLU A 126 4.98 0.62 0.35
N SER A 127 5.92 1.24 1.06
CA SER A 127 7.20 1.71 0.50
C SER A 127 8.07 0.54 0.01
N HIS A 128 8.04 -0.61 0.70
CA HIS A 128 8.72 -1.83 0.28
C HIS A 128 8.20 -2.31 -1.09
N HIS A 129 6.88 -2.39 -1.25
CA HIS A 129 6.28 -2.78 -2.54
C HIS A 129 6.54 -1.76 -3.64
N GLN A 130 6.51 -0.45 -3.34
CA GLN A 130 6.91 0.56 -4.32
C GLN A 130 8.36 0.35 -4.77
N GLY A 131 9.27 0.03 -3.85
CA GLY A 131 10.65 -0.33 -4.20
C GLY A 131 10.75 -1.59 -5.09
N GLN A 132 9.94 -2.61 -4.84
CA GLN A 132 9.86 -3.79 -5.71
C GLN A 132 9.31 -3.43 -7.10
N ILE A 133 8.26 -2.62 -7.18
CA ILE A 133 7.66 -2.16 -8.43
C ILE A 133 8.66 -1.39 -9.29
N ILE A 134 9.58 -0.63 -8.70
CA ILE A 134 10.67 0.03 -9.44
C ILE A 134 11.50 -0.98 -10.24
N ASN A 135 11.75 -2.18 -9.70
CA ASN A 135 12.45 -3.22 -10.44
C ASN A 135 11.63 -3.71 -11.65
N PHE A 136 10.30 -3.84 -11.51
CA PHE A 136 9.43 -4.16 -12.66
C PHE A 136 9.48 -3.05 -13.73
N ILE A 137 9.45 -1.79 -13.31
CA ILE A 137 9.55 -0.65 -14.22
C ILE A 137 10.82 -0.75 -15.08
N TYR A 138 11.97 -1.04 -14.48
CA TYR A 138 13.22 -1.17 -15.20
C TYR A 138 13.29 -2.46 -16.04
N ALA A 139 12.88 -3.60 -15.48
CA ALA A 139 12.95 -4.89 -16.16
C ALA A 139 12.06 -4.95 -17.41
N HIS A 140 10.89 -4.33 -17.37
CA HIS A 140 9.89 -4.38 -18.45
C HIS A 140 9.73 -3.06 -19.20
N ASN A 141 10.59 -2.07 -18.93
CA ASN A 141 10.51 -0.74 -19.53
C ASN A 141 9.10 -0.09 -19.39
N LEU A 142 8.49 -0.26 -18.21
CA LEU A 142 7.18 0.30 -17.92
C LEU A 142 7.23 1.83 -17.77
N PRO A 143 6.10 2.54 -17.91
CA PRO A 143 6.04 3.97 -17.65
C PRO A 143 6.46 4.30 -16.21
N MET A 144 7.24 5.37 -16.06
CA MET A 144 7.66 5.91 -14.76
C MET A 144 6.88 7.20 -14.49
N PRO A 145 5.89 7.22 -13.57
CA PRO A 145 5.16 8.44 -13.23
C PRO A 145 6.07 9.54 -12.70
N LYS A 146 5.68 10.80 -12.95
CA LYS A 146 6.45 11.95 -12.45
C LYS A 146 6.56 11.97 -10.93
N SER A 147 5.48 11.62 -10.21
CA SER A 147 5.46 11.54 -8.76
C SER A 147 6.52 10.58 -8.21
N TRP A 148 6.76 9.45 -8.88
CA TRP A 148 7.80 8.49 -8.51
C TRP A 148 9.21 9.03 -8.78
N LYS A 149 9.41 9.69 -9.92
CA LYS A 149 10.70 10.33 -10.25
C LYS A 149 11.10 11.36 -9.20
N ASP A 150 10.14 12.21 -8.84
CA ASP A 150 10.38 13.30 -7.89
C ASP A 150 10.63 12.75 -6.47
N LYS A 151 9.83 11.78 -6.03
CA LYS A 151 9.91 11.22 -4.67
C LYS A 151 11.18 10.40 -4.44
N TRP A 152 11.53 9.53 -5.42
CA TRP A 152 12.60 8.54 -5.26
C TRP A 152 13.88 8.94 -6.00
N ALA A 153 13.96 10.17 -6.53
CA ALA A 153 15.07 10.69 -7.33
C ALA A 153 15.47 9.74 -8.49
N LEU A 154 14.47 9.14 -9.15
CA LEU A 154 14.68 8.19 -10.23
C LEU A 154 14.90 8.93 -11.53
N THR A 155 16.15 8.98 -11.99
CA THR A 155 16.50 9.47 -13.32
C THR A 155 16.80 8.29 -14.25
N ARG A 156 16.10 8.22 -15.39
CA ARG A 156 16.58 7.42 -16.51
C ARG A 156 17.52 8.31 -17.32
N ASN A 157 18.79 7.94 -17.39
CA ASN A 157 19.74 8.50 -18.35
C ASN A 157 19.46 7.92 -19.74
#